data_ce13960e647f78fb9848f71a9f371a59
#
_entry.id   ce13960e647f78fb9848f71a9f371a59
#
_cell.length_a   1.000
_cell.length_b   1.000
_cell.length_c   1.000
_cell.angle_alpha   90.00
_cell.angle_beta   90.00
_cell.angle_gamma   90.00
#
_symmetry.space_group_name_H-M   'P 1'
#
loop_
_entity.id
_entity.type
_entity.pdbx_description
1 polymer ?
#
loop_
_entity_poly.entity_id
_entity_poly.type
_entity_poly.pdbx_seq_one_letter_code
_entity_poly.pdbx_strand_id
1 'polypeptide(L)'
;MSRVFWDTMLFIYLLEGDPRFSTRVRDLLGRSRKRGDQLFTSHLALGEVMAGASKSSNLQSDRIVSDTLREMGFTCLPFDGGAVAPFANLRATRNLKIADAIHLACAASAGIDLFLTGDKQLAKLDVPGIQFIADFNTPVL
;
A
#
# COMPACT_ATOMS: atom_id res chain seq x y z
N MET A 1 3.03 -7.39 -16.84
CA MET A 1 3.23 -6.09 -16.16
C MET A 1 1.91 -5.64 -15.57
N SER A 2 1.90 -5.43 -14.27
CA SER A 2 0.69 -5.04 -13.53
C SER A 2 0.92 -3.78 -12.73
N ARG A 3 -0.17 -3.16 -12.30
CA ARG A 3 -0.16 -2.01 -11.40
C ARG A 3 -0.44 -2.54 -9.99
N VAL A 4 0.58 -2.52 -9.13
CA VAL A 4 0.54 -3.14 -7.80
C VAL A 4 0.61 -2.07 -6.73
N PHE A 5 -0.34 -2.10 -5.80
CA PHE A 5 -0.42 -1.17 -4.67
C PHE A 5 -0.05 -1.89 -3.38
N TRP A 6 0.78 -1.27 -2.57
CA TRP A 6 1.15 -1.76 -1.24
C TRP A 6 0.46 -0.95 -0.16
N ASP A 7 -0.23 -1.65 0.74
CA ASP A 7 -0.74 -1.08 1.97
C ASP A 7 0.42 -0.76 2.93
N THR A 8 0.18 0.10 3.89
CA THR A 8 1.19 0.64 4.82
C THR A 8 2.02 -0.45 5.50
N MET A 9 1.40 -1.51 5.97
CA MET A 9 2.08 -2.54 6.77
C MET A 9 3.19 -3.25 6.01
N LEU A 10 3.09 -3.39 4.68
CA LEU A 10 4.16 -4.01 3.90
C LEU A 10 5.47 -3.22 4.02
N PHE A 11 5.38 -1.89 3.98
CA PHE A 11 6.56 -1.04 4.16
C PHE A 11 7.13 -1.16 5.57
N ILE A 12 6.27 -1.22 6.57
CA ILE A 12 6.71 -1.34 7.97
C ILE A 12 7.45 -2.66 8.17
N TYR A 13 6.92 -3.78 7.67
CA TYR A 13 7.60 -5.07 7.73
C TYR A 13 8.96 -5.04 7.03
N LEU A 14 9.03 -4.40 5.87
CA LEU A 14 10.26 -4.31 5.09
C LEU A 14 11.32 -3.44 5.80
N LEU A 15 10.93 -2.24 6.24
CA LEU A 15 11.85 -1.25 6.79
C LEU A 15 12.27 -1.55 8.22
N GLU A 16 11.40 -2.13 9.02
CA GLU A 16 11.73 -2.55 10.38
C GLU A 16 12.37 -3.93 10.45
N GLY A 17 12.32 -4.68 9.34
CA GLY A 17 12.96 -5.99 9.27
C GLY A 17 12.29 -7.05 10.15
N ASP A 18 10.96 -6.99 10.31
CA ASP A 18 10.21 -8.00 11.08
C ASP A 18 10.53 -9.40 10.54
N PRO A 19 11.17 -10.30 11.34
CA PRO A 19 11.64 -11.58 10.83
C PRO A 19 10.52 -12.51 10.35
N ARG A 20 9.28 -12.27 10.78
CA ARG A 20 8.14 -13.09 10.37
C ARG A 20 7.70 -12.79 8.93
N PHE A 21 7.87 -11.54 8.48
CA PHE A 21 7.27 -11.06 7.25
C PHE A 21 8.25 -10.39 6.29
N SER A 22 9.40 -9.92 6.75
CA SER A 22 10.32 -9.14 5.91
C SER A 22 10.84 -9.92 4.71
N THR A 23 11.12 -11.20 4.86
CA THR A 23 11.57 -12.05 3.76
C THR A 23 10.51 -12.16 2.68
N ARG A 24 9.24 -12.36 3.08
CA ARG A 24 8.12 -12.45 2.13
C ARG A 24 7.92 -11.14 1.38
N VAL A 25 8.01 -10.02 2.08
CA VAL A 25 7.83 -8.70 1.46
C VAL A 25 8.96 -8.41 0.47
N ARG A 26 10.21 -8.74 0.81
CA ARG A 26 11.34 -8.62 -0.12
C ARG A 26 11.17 -9.50 -1.35
N ASP A 27 10.67 -10.71 -1.17
CA ASP A 27 10.40 -11.62 -2.28
C ASP A 27 9.36 -11.02 -3.23
N LEU A 28 8.28 -10.46 -2.69
CA LEU A 28 7.25 -9.77 -3.48
C LEU A 28 7.83 -8.61 -4.29
N LEU A 29 8.67 -7.79 -3.66
CA LEU A 29 9.32 -6.68 -4.34
C LEU A 29 10.22 -7.17 -5.48
N GLY A 30 11.01 -8.20 -5.24
CA GLY A 30 11.88 -8.80 -6.25
C GLY A 30 11.09 -9.39 -7.43
N ARG A 31 10.00 -10.07 -7.15
CA ARG A 31 9.11 -10.63 -8.18
C ARG A 31 8.46 -9.55 -9.03
N SER A 32 7.96 -8.50 -8.39
CA SER A 32 7.38 -7.36 -9.12
C SER A 32 8.39 -6.70 -10.04
N ARG A 33 9.62 -6.52 -9.58
CA ARG A 33 10.69 -5.94 -10.40
C ARG A 33 11.03 -6.81 -11.61
N LYS A 34 11.12 -8.11 -11.43
CA LYS A 34 11.38 -9.05 -12.54
C LYS A 34 10.26 -9.04 -13.57
N ARG A 35 9.02 -8.85 -13.13
CA ARG A 35 7.85 -8.79 -14.01
C ARG A 35 7.73 -7.43 -14.70
N GLY A 36 8.44 -6.42 -14.23
CA GLY A 36 8.28 -5.05 -14.71
C GLY A 36 7.00 -4.39 -14.24
N ASP A 37 6.50 -4.78 -13.08
CA ASP A 37 5.28 -4.18 -12.50
C ASP A 37 5.51 -2.73 -12.11
N GLN A 38 4.47 -1.91 -12.23
CA GLN A 38 4.44 -0.55 -11.70
C GLN A 38 4.01 -0.61 -10.23
N LEU A 39 4.75 0.07 -9.36
CA LEU A 39 4.53 0.01 -7.92
C LEU A 39 3.93 1.32 -7.41
N PHE A 40 2.89 1.19 -6.59
CA PHE A 40 2.11 2.31 -6.06
C PHE A 40 1.86 2.15 -4.57
N THR A 41 1.69 3.28 -3.92
CA THR A 41 1.07 3.39 -2.59
C THR A 41 0.33 4.72 -2.52
N SER A 42 -0.18 5.10 -1.37
CA SER A 42 -0.85 6.39 -1.20
C SER A 42 0.06 7.38 -0.44
N HIS A 43 -0.20 8.68 -0.59
CA HIS A 43 0.45 9.67 0.25
C HIS A 43 0.13 9.45 1.74
N LEU A 44 -1.07 8.94 2.05
CA LEU A 44 -1.40 8.60 3.44
C LEU A 44 -0.50 7.48 3.96
N ALA A 45 -0.25 6.44 3.16
CA ALA A 45 0.66 5.35 3.55
C ALA A 45 2.06 5.87 3.81
N LEU A 46 2.56 6.76 2.95
CA LEU A 46 3.85 7.41 3.16
C LEU A 46 3.88 8.14 4.50
N GLY A 47 2.85 8.91 4.82
CA GLY A 47 2.71 9.61 6.10
C GLY A 47 2.66 8.65 7.29
N GLU A 48 1.95 7.54 7.17
CA GLU A 48 1.89 6.54 8.23
C GLU A 48 3.24 5.87 8.48
N VAL A 49 3.99 5.57 7.41
CA VAL A 49 5.35 5.00 7.53
C VAL A 49 6.30 6.01 8.19
N MET A 50 6.23 7.28 7.78
CA MET A 50 7.02 8.35 8.40
C MET A 50 6.70 8.49 9.90
N ALA A 51 5.42 8.45 10.27
CA ALA A 51 4.99 8.53 11.66
C ALA A 51 5.56 7.37 12.48
N GLY A 52 5.55 6.16 11.94
CA GLY A 52 6.15 4.99 12.58
C GLY A 52 7.65 5.14 12.75
N ALA A 53 8.35 5.62 11.74
CA ALA A 53 9.79 5.85 11.79
C ALA A 53 10.15 6.95 12.79
N SER A 54 9.36 8.03 12.89
CA SER A 54 9.57 9.11 13.87
C SER A 54 9.46 8.61 15.30
N LYS A 55 8.57 7.67 15.57
CA LYS A 55 8.43 7.06 16.91
C LYS A 55 9.65 6.25 17.34
N SER A 56 10.45 5.76 16.39
CA SER A 56 11.69 5.03 16.70
C SER A 56 12.90 5.95 16.89
N SER A 57 12.69 7.24 17.10
CA SER A 57 13.67 8.30 17.47
C SER A 57 14.72 8.64 16.42
N ASN A 58 14.46 8.44 15.14
CA ASN A 58 15.34 8.90 14.08
C ASN A 58 14.85 10.26 13.53
N LEU A 59 15.55 11.34 13.86
CA LEU A 59 15.16 12.70 13.52
C LEU A 59 15.16 13.02 12.01
N GLN A 60 15.81 12.20 11.19
CA GLN A 60 15.86 12.38 9.75
C GLN A 60 15.00 11.37 9.00
N SER A 61 14.16 10.65 9.72
CA SER A 61 13.41 9.52 9.19
C SER A 61 12.47 9.87 8.05
N ASP A 62 11.86 11.06 8.08
CA ASP A 62 10.91 11.46 7.05
C ASP A 62 11.55 11.50 5.67
N ARG A 63 12.71 12.14 5.56
CA ARG A 63 13.44 12.25 4.30
C ARG A 63 13.96 10.88 3.86
N ILE A 64 14.49 10.11 4.80
CA ILE A 64 15.01 8.76 4.52
C ILE A 64 13.89 7.86 4.00
N VAL A 65 12.73 7.88 4.65
CA VAL A 65 11.58 7.09 4.24
C VAL A 65 11.12 7.48 2.83
N SER A 66 10.93 8.78 2.59
CA SER A 66 10.50 9.27 1.28
C SER A 66 11.47 8.88 0.17
N ASP A 67 12.76 9.09 0.40
CA ASP A 67 13.80 8.73 -0.58
C ASP A 67 13.85 7.23 -0.82
N THR A 68 13.71 6.43 0.24
CA THR A 68 13.73 4.97 0.14
C THR A 68 12.56 4.45 -0.72
N LEU A 69 11.35 4.93 -0.48
CA LEU A 69 10.20 4.52 -1.29
C LEU A 69 10.38 4.88 -2.76
N ARG A 70 10.88 6.09 -3.02
CA ARG A 70 11.14 6.54 -4.39
C ARG A 70 12.22 5.68 -5.07
N GLU A 71 13.29 5.37 -4.37
CA GLU A 71 14.37 4.52 -4.89
C GLU A 71 13.91 3.09 -5.17
N MET A 72 12.97 2.59 -4.38
CA MET A 72 12.34 1.30 -4.64
C MET A 72 11.39 1.31 -5.83
N GLY A 73 11.07 2.49 -6.38
CA GLY A 73 10.23 2.63 -7.55
C GLY A 73 8.75 2.87 -7.26
N PHE A 74 8.40 3.19 -6.02
CA PHE A 74 7.00 3.47 -5.66
C PHE A 74 6.58 4.87 -6.08
N THR A 75 5.39 4.95 -6.68
CA THR A 75 4.69 6.21 -6.90
C THR A 75 3.62 6.37 -5.82
N CYS A 76 3.62 7.51 -5.13
CA CYS A 76 2.62 7.81 -4.11
C CYS A 76 1.42 8.50 -4.75
N LEU A 77 0.25 7.90 -4.60
CA LEU A 77 -1.00 8.41 -5.17
C LEU A 77 -1.64 9.42 -4.23
N PRO A 78 -2.14 10.55 -4.77
CA PRO A 78 -2.87 11.53 -3.95
C PRO A 78 -4.30 11.08 -3.69
N PHE A 79 -4.88 11.61 -2.60
CA PHE A 79 -6.32 11.63 -2.44
C PHE A 79 -6.84 12.89 -3.13
N ASP A 80 -7.23 12.78 -4.39
CA ASP A 80 -7.70 13.88 -5.22
C ASP A 80 -9.18 13.75 -5.56
N GLY A 81 -9.67 14.58 -6.48
CA GLY A 81 -11.08 14.57 -6.87
C GLY A 81 -11.57 13.22 -7.37
N GLY A 82 -10.71 12.42 -8.03
CA GLY A 82 -11.08 11.10 -8.51
C GLY A 82 -11.28 10.07 -7.40
N ALA A 83 -10.70 10.29 -6.23
CA ALA A 83 -10.82 9.38 -5.09
C ALA A 83 -12.05 9.68 -4.20
N VAL A 84 -12.69 10.84 -4.36
CA VAL A 84 -13.76 11.28 -3.47
C VAL A 84 -14.98 10.34 -3.52
N ALA A 85 -15.47 10.04 -4.70
CA ALA A 85 -16.65 9.17 -4.86
C ALA A 85 -16.36 7.73 -4.41
N PRO A 86 -15.25 7.08 -4.80
CA PRO A 86 -14.90 5.78 -4.25
C PRO A 86 -14.79 5.78 -2.72
N PHE A 87 -14.17 6.81 -2.13
CA PHE A 87 -14.08 6.95 -0.68
C PHE A 87 -15.46 7.02 -0.02
N ALA A 88 -16.32 7.88 -0.54
CA ALA A 88 -17.67 8.06 0.01
C ALA A 88 -18.47 6.76 -0.03
N ASN A 89 -18.38 6.03 -1.14
CA ASN A 89 -19.06 4.74 -1.29
C ASN A 89 -18.55 3.71 -0.28
N LEU A 90 -17.24 3.59 -0.13
CA LEU A 90 -16.63 2.65 0.81
C LEU A 90 -17.02 2.95 2.25
N ARG A 91 -17.02 4.22 2.64
CA ARG A 91 -17.42 4.64 4.00
C ARG A 91 -18.91 4.38 4.25
N ALA A 92 -19.76 4.57 3.24
CA ALA A 92 -21.19 4.39 3.38
C ALA A 92 -21.62 2.91 3.41
N THR A 93 -20.89 2.03 2.71
CA THR A 93 -21.35 0.66 2.45
C THR A 93 -20.53 -0.44 3.12
N ARG A 94 -19.31 -0.16 3.60
CA ARG A 94 -18.38 -1.20 4.03
C ARG A 94 -17.93 -1.11 5.48
N ASN A 95 -18.31 -0.13 6.24
CA ASN A 95 -17.90 0.03 7.64
C ASN A 95 -16.39 -0.06 7.85
N LEU A 96 -15.62 0.57 6.97
CA LEU A 96 -14.17 0.57 7.02
C LEU A 96 -13.63 1.69 7.91
N LYS A 97 -12.44 1.49 8.48
CA LYS A 97 -11.67 2.57 9.07
C LYS A 97 -11.37 3.61 8.00
N ILE A 98 -11.26 4.88 8.42
CA ILE A 98 -11.06 5.98 7.48
C ILE A 98 -9.76 5.82 6.67
N ALA A 99 -8.68 5.39 7.30
CA ALA A 99 -7.41 5.17 6.62
C ALA A 99 -7.52 4.10 5.55
N ASP A 100 -8.18 2.96 5.84
CA ASP A 100 -8.37 1.89 4.88
C ASP A 100 -9.20 2.35 3.68
N ALA A 101 -10.26 3.13 3.93
CA ALA A 101 -11.09 3.67 2.87
C ALA A 101 -10.30 4.64 1.97
N ILE A 102 -9.40 5.44 2.54
CA ILE A 102 -8.54 6.35 1.77
C ILE A 102 -7.57 5.57 0.87
N HIS A 103 -6.89 4.55 1.41
CA HIS A 103 -5.98 3.72 0.62
C HIS A 103 -6.69 3.06 -0.55
N LEU A 104 -7.83 2.43 -0.28
CA LEU A 104 -8.62 1.76 -1.30
C LEU A 104 -9.18 2.74 -2.34
N ALA A 105 -9.60 3.94 -1.91
CA ALA A 105 -10.10 4.96 -2.83
C ALA A 105 -9.01 5.49 -3.76
N CYS A 106 -7.82 5.72 -3.24
CA CYS A 106 -6.67 6.12 -4.07
C CYS A 106 -6.31 5.04 -5.09
N ALA A 107 -6.30 3.79 -4.66
CA ALA A 107 -6.03 2.65 -5.54
C ALA A 107 -7.10 2.49 -6.62
N ALA A 108 -8.38 2.59 -6.24
CA ALA A 108 -9.49 2.48 -7.18
C ALA A 108 -9.46 3.58 -8.23
N SER A 109 -9.18 4.82 -7.81
CA SER A 109 -9.07 5.97 -8.71
C SER A 109 -7.94 5.79 -9.73
N ALA A 110 -6.86 5.13 -9.35
CA ALA A 110 -5.71 4.89 -10.21
C ALA A 110 -5.83 3.63 -11.08
N GLY A 111 -6.87 2.82 -10.89
CA GLY A 111 -7.03 1.59 -11.67
C GLY A 111 -5.97 0.54 -11.33
N ILE A 112 -5.83 0.22 -10.06
CA ILE A 112 -4.86 -0.76 -9.58
C ILE A 112 -5.30 -2.19 -9.92
N ASP A 113 -4.37 -3.01 -10.41
CA ASP A 113 -4.64 -4.42 -10.70
C ASP A 113 -4.60 -5.28 -9.45
N LEU A 114 -3.62 -5.05 -8.57
CA LEU A 114 -3.42 -5.85 -7.36
C LEU A 114 -3.13 -4.95 -6.17
N PHE A 115 -4.00 -4.98 -5.18
CA PHE A 115 -3.84 -4.29 -3.90
C PHE A 115 -3.37 -5.31 -2.87
N LEU A 116 -2.15 -5.16 -2.38
CA LEU A 116 -1.57 -6.04 -1.36
C LEU A 116 -1.74 -5.45 0.03
N THR A 117 -2.28 -6.22 0.93
CA THR A 117 -2.54 -5.83 2.31
C THR A 117 -2.14 -6.92 3.29
N GLY A 118 -1.89 -6.55 4.54
CA GLY A 118 -1.73 -7.50 5.64
C GLY A 118 -3.04 -7.76 6.39
N ASP A 119 -4.11 -7.06 6.04
CA ASP A 119 -5.41 -7.19 6.68
C ASP A 119 -6.28 -8.18 5.92
N LYS A 120 -6.54 -9.33 6.54
CA LYS A 120 -7.34 -10.40 5.92
C LYS A 120 -8.78 -9.99 5.66
N GLN A 121 -9.31 -9.03 6.42
CA GLN A 121 -10.67 -8.52 6.18
C GLN A 121 -10.72 -7.68 4.91
N LEU A 122 -9.71 -6.85 4.66
CA LEU A 122 -9.63 -6.08 3.41
C LEU A 122 -9.46 -7.01 2.21
N ALA A 123 -8.73 -8.09 2.36
CA ALA A 123 -8.48 -9.04 1.27
C ALA A 123 -9.76 -9.74 0.78
N LYS A 124 -10.84 -9.69 1.55
CA LYS A 124 -12.14 -10.27 1.18
C LYS A 124 -13.02 -9.30 0.38
N LEU A 125 -12.63 -8.03 0.28
CA LEU A 125 -13.43 -7.02 -0.38
C LEU A 125 -13.31 -7.09 -1.90
N ASP A 126 -14.39 -6.71 -2.55
CA ASP A 126 -14.44 -6.44 -3.99
C ASP A 126 -14.75 -4.95 -4.15
N VAL A 127 -13.78 -4.21 -4.68
CA VAL A 127 -13.86 -2.74 -4.79
C VAL A 127 -13.81 -2.36 -6.27
N PRO A 128 -14.83 -1.68 -6.80
CA PRO A 128 -14.81 -1.19 -8.17
C PRO A 128 -13.58 -0.29 -8.43
N GLY A 129 -12.84 -0.58 -9.49
CA GLY A 129 -11.60 0.13 -9.84
C GLY A 129 -10.33 -0.58 -9.39
N ILE A 130 -10.45 -1.59 -8.54
CA ILE A 130 -9.35 -2.48 -8.15
C ILE A 130 -9.68 -3.88 -8.65
N GLN A 131 -8.77 -4.50 -9.40
CA GLN A 131 -9.04 -5.81 -9.97
C GLN A 131 -9.02 -6.91 -8.90
N PHE A 132 -7.96 -6.95 -8.07
CA PHE A 132 -7.83 -7.92 -6.98
C PHE A 132 -7.28 -7.26 -5.73
N ILE A 133 -7.80 -7.67 -4.58
CA ILE A 133 -7.23 -7.37 -3.26
C ILE A 133 -6.78 -8.70 -2.66
N ALA A 134 -5.55 -8.77 -2.19
CA ALA A 134 -4.99 -10.01 -1.69
C ALA A 134 -4.15 -9.79 -0.43
N ASP A 135 -4.16 -10.78 0.45
CA ASP A 135 -3.24 -10.86 1.57
C ASP A 135 -1.83 -11.13 1.02
N PHE A 136 -0.88 -10.28 1.35
CA PHE A 136 0.50 -10.40 0.87
C PHE A 136 1.15 -11.73 1.25
N ASN A 137 0.65 -12.38 2.30
CA ASN A 137 1.19 -13.64 2.81
C ASN A 137 0.62 -14.87 2.09
N THR A 138 -0.12 -14.66 1.01
CA THR A 138 -0.60 -15.74 0.13
C THR A 138 0.19 -15.74 -1.18
N PRO A 139 0.22 -16.84 -1.95
CA PRO A 139 0.96 -16.89 -3.22
C PRO A 139 0.21 -16.11 -4.30
N VAL A 140 0.60 -14.83 -4.52
CA VAL A 140 -0.11 -13.91 -5.42
C VAL A 140 0.74 -13.40 -6.59
N LEU A 141 2.05 -13.56 -6.57
CA LEU A 141 2.95 -13.15 -7.66
C LEU A 141 3.89 -14.26 -8.07
#